data_6550f6d01c3fcc353040a293c29da237
#
_entry.id   6550f6d01c3fcc353040a293c29da237
#
_cell.length_a   1.000
_cell.length_b   1.000
_cell.length_c   1.000
_cell.angle_alpha   90.00
_cell.angle_beta   90.00
_cell.angle_gamma   90.00
#
_symmetry.space_group_name_H-M   'P 1'
#
loop_
_entity.id
_entity.type
_entity.pdbx_description
1 polymer ?
#
loop_
_entity_poly.entity_id
_entity_poly.type
_entity_poly.pdbx_seq_one_letter_code
_entity_poly.pdbx_strand_id
1 'polypeptide(L)'
;MNIVKTNYLIEISEAEMAATIELTAPLFMFMILVSAMTTINPQKIRSACGANILNIVLKNPITFMKLVSESGCAAETVEKYVQNHLNTNQISQKKGKFRILYSPDLKSSQLEFYELMLNPTIKAIVLVLLKSKTLSQIELVAITDKSNPSVSRGLKLLMNNKIIKRHYHAPFSTYYIPNKKYIISILTETNPLL
;
A
#
# COMPACT_ATOMS: atom_id res chain seq x y z
N MET A 1 -28.58 -29.09 -79.88
CA MET A 1 -27.57 -28.37 -79.10
C MET A 1 -27.81 -28.68 -77.62
N ASN A 2 -27.12 -29.74 -77.12
CA ASN A 2 -27.32 -30.28 -75.79
C ASN A 2 -26.22 -29.74 -74.86
N ILE A 3 -26.60 -28.94 -73.84
CA ILE A 3 -25.69 -28.43 -72.79
C ILE A 3 -25.70 -29.54 -71.71
N VAL A 4 -24.59 -30.24 -71.57
CA VAL A 4 -24.36 -31.17 -70.48
C VAL A 4 -23.87 -30.30 -69.27
N LYS A 5 -24.72 -30.20 -68.25
CA LYS A 5 -24.30 -29.69 -66.94
C LYS A 5 -23.62 -30.82 -66.16
N THR A 6 -22.32 -30.78 -66.03
CA THR A 6 -21.55 -31.60 -65.13
C THR A 6 -21.61 -30.99 -63.72
N ASN A 7 -22.40 -31.64 -62.85
CA ASN A 7 -22.37 -31.33 -61.40
C ASN A 7 -21.16 -32.07 -60.76
N TYR A 8 -20.11 -31.34 -60.43
CA TYR A 8 -19.07 -31.88 -59.55
C TYR A 8 -19.56 -31.71 -58.12
N LEU A 9 -20.05 -32.81 -57.55
CA LEU A 9 -20.19 -32.94 -56.09
C LEU A 9 -18.79 -33.19 -55.52
N ILE A 10 -18.28 -32.21 -54.80
CA ILE A 10 -17.05 -32.37 -54.00
C ILE A 10 -17.50 -33.13 -52.76
N GLU A 11 -17.28 -34.44 -52.70
CA GLU A 11 -17.34 -35.22 -51.47
C GLU A 11 -16.12 -34.87 -50.59
N ILE A 12 -16.31 -33.93 -49.66
CA ILE A 12 -15.32 -33.70 -48.62
C ILE A 12 -15.48 -34.83 -47.62
N SER A 13 -14.45 -35.66 -47.43
CA SER A 13 -14.48 -36.77 -46.49
C SER A 13 -14.65 -36.27 -45.06
N GLU A 14 -15.38 -37.01 -44.23
CA GLU A 14 -15.58 -36.65 -42.80
C GLU A 14 -14.25 -36.49 -42.07
N ALA A 15 -13.19 -37.17 -42.50
CA ALA A 15 -11.84 -37.04 -41.96
C ALA A 15 -11.19 -35.68 -42.25
N GLU A 16 -11.43 -35.06 -43.42
CA GLU A 16 -10.93 -33.73 -43.77
C GLU A 16 -11.70 -32.63 -43.04
N MET A 17 -13.00 -32.81 -42.76
CA MET A 17 -13.76 -31.90 -41.91
C MET A 17 -13.29 -31.96 -40.44
N ALA A 18 -13.04 -33.15 -39.91
CA ALA A 18 -12.54 -33.31 -38.54
C ALA A 18 -11.15 -32.67 -38.34
N ALA A 19 -10.24 -32.88 -39.30
CA ALA A 19 -8.90 -32.27 -39.24
C ALA A 19 -8.93 -30.73 -39.34
N THR A 20 -9.86 -30.17 -40.09
CA THR A 20 -10.01 -28.68 -40.18
C THR A 20 -10.60 -28.10 -38.89
N ILE A 21 -11.49 -28.81 -38.21
CA ILE A 21 -12.07 -28.37 -36.93
C ILE A 21 -11.03 -28.43 -35.79
N GLU A 22 -10.18 -29.47 -35.74
CA GLU A 22 -9.14 -29.59 -34.73
C GLU A 22 -8.03 -28.50 -34.86
N LEU A 23 -7.74 -28.08 -36.09
CA LEU A 23 -6.70 -27.05 -36.32
C LEU A 23 -7.22 -25.63 -36.08
N THR A 24 -8.52 -25.38 -36.28
CA THR A 24 -9.14 -24.03 -36.15
C THR A 24 -9.64 -23.76 -34.74
N ALA A 25 -10.00 -24.76 -33.94
CA ALA A 25 -10.50 -24.58 -32.58
C ALA A 25 -9.52 -23.84 -31.65
N PRO A 26 -8.22 -24.18 -31.61
CA PRO A 26 -7.27 -23.45 -30.76
C PRO A 26 -7.04 -21.99 -31.23
N LEU A 27 -7.07 -21.73 -32.52
CA LEU A 27 -6.96 -20.37 -33.07
C LEU A 27 -8.19 -19.52 -32.76
N PHE A 28 -9.39 -20.09 -32.80
CA PHE A 28 -10.63 -19.42 -32.42
C PHE A 28 -10.66 -19.13 -30.92
N MET A 29 -10.26 -20.06 -30.07
CA MET A 29 -10.13 -19.85 -28.61
C MET A 29 -9.08 -18.79 -28.30
N PHE A 30 -7.95 -18.77 -29.02
CA PHE A 30 -6.94 -17.73 -28.86
C PHE A 30 -7.45 -16.36 -29.29
N MET A 31 -8.19 -16.26 -30.38
CA MET A 31 -8.83 -15.00 -30.82
C MET A 31 -9.89 -14.51 -29.82
N ILE A 32 -10.69 -15.41 -29.22
CA ILE A 32 -11.67 -15.05 -28.19
C ILE A 32 -10.95 -14.56 -26.93
N LEU A 33 -9.86 -15.22 -26.51
CA LEU A 33 -9.04 -14.80 -25.36
C LEU A 33 -8.37 -13.45 -25.59
N VAL A 34 -7.82 -13.21 -26.77
CA VAL A 34 -7.22 -11.92 -27.16
C VAL A 34 -8.30 -10.82 -27.23
N SER A 35 -9.47 -11.12 -27.78
CA SER A 35 -10.59 -10.19 -27.84
C SER A 35 -11.16 -9.87 -26.45
N ALA A 36 -11.20 -10.85 -25.53
CA ALA A 36 -11.59 -10.62 -24.13
C ALA A 36 -10.57 -9.76 -23.36
N MET A 37 -9.28 -9.90 -23.69
CA MET A 37 -8.23 -9.06 -23.10
C MET A 37 -8.25 -7.60 -23.62
N THR A 38 -8.73 -7.36 -24.83
CA THR A 38 -8.78 -6.01 -25.42
C THR A 38 -10.00 -5.19 -25.02
N THR A 39 -11.01 -5.78 -24.36
CA THR A 39 -12.21 -5.08 -23.89
C THR A 39 -12.10 -4.49 -22.50
N ILE A 40 -10.90 -4.45 -21.89
CA ILE A 40 -10.71 -3.71 -20.65
C ILE A 40 -10.79 -2.22 -20.98
N ASN A 41 -11.96 -1.63 -20.73
CA ASN A 41 -12.21 -0.21 -20.99
C ASN A 41 -11.23 0.64 -20.14
N PRO A 42 -10.30 1.40 -20.76
CA PRO A 42 -9.29 2.18 -20.03
C PRO A 42 -9.90 3.25 -19.12
N GLN A 43 -11.13 3.70 -19.42
CA GLN A 43 -11.87 4.63 -18.56
C GLN A 43 -12.36 3.94 -17.26
N LYS A 44 -12.78 2.66 -17.33
CA LYS A 44 -13.23 1.89 -16.17
C LYS A 44 -12.06 1.59 -15.23
N ILE A 45 -10.86 1.31 -15.77
CA ILE A 45 -9.64 1.13 -14.97
C ILE A 45 -9.23 2.45 -14.30
N ARG A 46 -9.30 3.56 -15.04
CA ARG A 46 -8.97 4.88 -14.50
C ARG A 46 -9.91 5.28 -13.37
N SER A 47 -11.22 5.11 -13.51
CA SER A 47 -12.19 5.42 -12.45
C SER A 47 -11.99 4.53 -11.20
N ALA A 48 -11.71 3.24 -11.40
CA ALA A 48 -11.39 2.32 -10.31
C ALA A 48 -10.11 2.73 -9.56
N CYS A 49 -9.09 3.20 -10.29
CA CYS A 49 -7.84 3.69 -9.71
C CYS A 49 -8.08 4.91 -8.80
N GLY A 50 -8.86 5.89 -9.27
CA GLY A 50 -9.17 7.09 -8.49
C GLY A 50 -9.92 6.79 -7.19
N ALA A 51 -10.96 5.96 -7.25
CA ALA A 51 -11.71 5.53 -6.08
C ALA A 51 -10.84 4.74 -5.08
N ASN A 52 -9.96 3.88 -5.58
CA ASN A 52 -9.03 3.10 -4.76
C ASN A 52 -8.04 4.02 -4.01
N ILE A 53 -7.45 5.00 -4.71
CA ILE A 53 -6.54 5.99 -4.12
C ILE A 53 -7.20 6.74 -2.97
N LEU A 54 -8.42 7.24 -3.18
CA LEU A 54 -9.16 7.97 -2.14
C LEU A 54 -9.43 7.08 -0.93
N ASN A 55 -9.93 5.86 -1.14
CA ASN A 55 -10.22 4.92 -0.07
C ASN A 55 -8.98 4.56 0.75
N ILE A 56 -7.81 4.36 0.11
CA ILE A 56 -6.56 4.07 0.82
C ILE A 56 -6.18 5.24 1.73
N VAL A 57 -6.22 6.47 1.21
CA VAL A 57 -5.82 7.68 1.97
C VAL A 57 -6.78 8.00 3.10
N LEU A 58 -8.09 7.83 2.89
CA LEU A 58 -9.10 8.07 3.93
C LEU A 58 -9.04 7.04 5.06
N LYS A 59 -8.63 5.82 4.74
CA LYS A 59 -8.49 4.75 5.72
C LYS A 59 -7.31 4.98 6.67
N ASN A 60 -6.14 5.37 6.11
CA ASN A 60 -4.92 5.56 6.88
C ASN A 60 -4.02 6.63 6.25
N PRO A 61 -3.27 7.40 7.06
CA PRO A 61 -2.18 8.23 6.53
C PRO A 61 -1.20 7.36 5.76
N ILE A 62 -0.73 7.85 4.63
CA ILE A 62 0.17 7.07 3.77
C ILE A 62 1.19 7.99 3.09
N THR A 63 2.42 7.51 2.88
CA THR A 63 3.39 8.24 2.06
C THR A 63 3.04 8.08 0.58
N PHE A 64 3.35 9.10 -0.24
CA PHE A 64 3.08 9.05 -1.67
C PHE A 64 3.66 7.80 -2.35
N MET A 65 4.91 7.44 -2.03
CA MET A 65 5.55 6.25 -2.62
C MET A 65 4.83 4.95 -2.24
N LYS A 66 4.39 4.84 -0.99
CA LYS A 66 3.63 3.68 -0.54
C LYS A 66 2.24 3.62 -1.20
N LEU A 67 1.59 4.79 -1.39
CA LEU A 67 0.33 4.88 -2.13
C LEU A 67 0.47 4.40 -3.58
N VAL A 68 1.54 4.79 -4.27
CA VAL A 68 1.84 4.30 -5.63
C VAL A 68 1.96 2.77 -5.62
N SER A 69 2.71 2.21 -4.68
CA SER A 69 2.89 0.75 -4.55
C SER A 69 1.57 0.02 -4.23
N GLU A 70 0.75 0.55 -3.31
CA GLU A 70 -0.49 -0.10 -2.86
C GLU A 70 -1.65 0.06 -3.85
N SER A 71 -1.69 1.17 -4.58
CA SER A 71 -2.76 1.41 -5.54
C SER A 71 -2.66 0.54 -6.79
N GLY A 72 -1.46 0.03 -7.11
CA GLY A 72 -1.19 -0.68 -8.35
C GLY A 72 -1.28 0.20 -9.61
N CYS A 73 -1.31 1.52 -9.45
CA CYS A 73 -1.46 2.48 -10.53
C CYS A 73 -0.10 3.13 -10.86
N ALA A 74 0.08 3.57 -12.10
CA ALA A 74 1.28 4.33 -12.49
C ALA A 74 1.42 5.62 -11.66
N ALA A 75 2.64 6.00 -11.28
CA ALA A 75 2.91 7.14 -10.40
C ALA A 75 2.29 8.46 -10.91
N GLU A 76 2.34 8.70 -12.22
CA GLU A 76 1.72 9.87 -12.86
C GLU A 76 0.20 9.88 -12.71
N THR A 77 -0.42 8.71 -12.81
CA THR A 77 -1.86 8.55 -12.61
C THR A 77 -2.23 8.83 -11.15
N VAL A 78 -1.45 8.29 -10.20
CA VAL A 78 -1.63 8.55 -8.77
C VAL A 78 -1.48 10.04 -8.48
N GLU A 79 -0.44 10.70 -9.00
CA GLU A 79 -0.24 12.14 -8.82
C GLU A 79 -1.43 12.96 -9.31
N LYS A 80 -1.96 12.65 -10.50
CA LYS A 80 -3.13 13.33 -11.07
C LYS A 80 -4.35 13.22 -10.17
N TYR A 81 -4.64 12.02 -9.65
CA TYR A 81 -5.78 11.81 -8.74
C TYR A 81 -5.56 12.46 -7.38
N VAL A 82 -4.34 12.37 -6.83
CA VAL A 82 -3.97 13.05 -5.59
C VAL A 82 -4.17 14.56 -5.71
N GLN A 83 -3.72 15.18 -6.79
CA GLN A 83 -3.95 16.63 -7.03
C GLN A 83 -5.43 16.97 -7.11
N ASN A 84 -6.22 16.16 -7.81
CA ASN A 84 -7.67 16.36 -7.89
C ASN A 84 -8.34 16.28 -6.50
N HIS A 85 -8.00 15.26 -5.69
CA HIS A 85 -8.55 15.11 -4.33
C HIS A 85 -8.07 16.20 -3.36
N LEU A 86 -6.85 16.73 -3.54
CA LEU A 86 -6.36 17.90 -2.80
C LEU A 86 -7.14 19.16 -3.17
N ASN A 87 -7.38 19.40 -4.47
CA ASN A 87 -8.14 20.55 -4.97
C ASN A 87 -9.61 20.53 -4.52
N THR A 88 -10.19 19.35 -4.33
CA THR A 88 -11.54 19.16 -3.81
C THR A 88 -11.61 19.03 -2.28
N ASN A 89 -10.50 19.24 -1.57
CA ASN A 89 -10.38 19.12 -0.12
C ASN A 89 -10.84 17.75 0.46
N GLN A 90 -10.83 16.69 -0.36
CA GLN A 90 -11.16 15.34 0.08
C GLN A 90 -10.02 14.69 0.84
N ILE A 91 -8.78 15.09 0.59
CA ILE A 91 -7.58 14.68 1.31
C ILE A 91 -6.72 15.90 1.64
N SER A 92 -5.81 15.72 2.59
CA SER A 92 -4.80 16.69 2.96
C SER A 92 -3.39 16.12 2.74
N GLN A 93 -2.39 17.00 2.65
CA GLN A 93 -1.00 16.58 2.56
C GLN A 93 -0.10 17.33 3.52
N LYS A 94 0.92 16.63 4.04
CA LYS A 94 2.06 17.23 4.75
C LYS A 94 3.32 17.01 3.90
N LYS A 95 4.00 18.09 3.55
CA LYS A 95 5.30 18.07 2.87
C LYS A 95 6.41 18.15 3.91
N GLY A 96 7.41 17.28 3.80
CA GLY A 96 8.55 17.22 4.72
C GLY A 96 9.59 16.25 4.16
N LYS A 97 10.27 15.50 5.03
CA LYS A 97 11.16 14.39 4.60
C LYS A 97 10.42 13.38 3.73
N PHE A 98 9.16 13.15 4.04
CA PHE A 98 8.23 12.35 3.25
C PHE A 98 7.02 13.20 2.90
N ARG A 99 6.44 12.97 1.72
CA ARG A 99 5.13 13.52 1.37
C ARG A 99 4.08 12.56 1.91
N ILE A 100 3.34 12.98 2.94
CA ILE A 100 2.30 12.18 3.60
C ILE A 100 0.94 12.70 3.18
N LEU A 101 0.06 11.80 2.76
CA LEU A 101 -1.33 12.05 2.40
C LEU A 101 -2.22 11.47 3.50
N TYR A 102 -3.29 12.17 3.86
CA TYR A 102 -4.14 11.80 4.99
C TYR A 102 -5.54 12.40 4.89
N SER A 103 -6.49 11.85 5.65
CA SER A 103 -7.83 12.41 5.78
C SER A 103 -7.80 13.78 6.45
N PRO A 104 -8.56 14.78 5.99
CA PRO A 104 -8.66 16.09 6.64
C PRO A 104 -9.08 16.03 8.11
N ASP A 105 -9.83 14.99 8.50
CA ASP A 105 -10.31 14.79 9.87
C ASP A 105 -9.24 14.26 10.84
N LEU A 106 -8.05 13.89 10.33
CA LEU A 106 -6.98 13.34 11.15
C LEU A 106 -6.40 14.39 12.08
N LYS A 107 -6.32 14.10 13.37
CA LYS A 107 -5.73 15.00 14.38
C LYS A 107 -4.23 15.18 14.14
N SER A 108 -3.73 16.42 14.32
CA SER A 108 -2.30 16.72 14.16
C SER A 108 -1.38 15.82 15.00
N SER A 109 -1.78 15.47 16.22
CA SER A 109 -1.00 14.59 17.10
C SER A 109 -0.89 13.15 16.55
N GLN A 110 -1.91 12.66 15.84
CA GLN A 110 -1.88 11.36 15.17
C GLN A 110 -0.96 11.39 13.95
N LEU A 111 -1.02 12.48 13.18
CA LEU A 111 -0.13 12.68 12.04
C LEU A 111 1.34 12.78 12.44
N GLU A 112 1.64 13.53 13.53
CA GLU A 112 3.01 13.64 14.08
C GLU A 112 3.52 12.29 14.57
N PHE A 113 2.67 11.52 15.24
CA PHE A 113 3.01 10.17 15.66
C PHE A 113 3.27 9.26 14.47
N TYR A 114 2.41 9.30 13.44
CA TYR A 114 2.60 8.53 12.21
C TYR A 114 3.94 8.87 11.54
N GLU A 115 4.29 10.16 11.43
CA GLU A 115 5.56 10.61 10.86
C GLU A 115 6.77 10.05 11.62
N LEU A 116 6.71 10.04 12.96
CA LEU A 116 7.74 9.41 13.78
C LEU A 116 7.89 7.90 13.50
N MET A 117 6.76 7.21 13.35
CA MET A 117 6.73 5.76 13.08
C MET A 117 7.25 5.37 11.68
N LEU A 118 7.40 6.32 10.75
CA LEU A 118 8.10 6.09 9.49
C LEU A 118 9.60 5.81 9.67
N ASN A 119 10.18 6.20 10.82
CA ASN A 119 11.56 5.85 11.17
C ASN A 119 11.62 4.42 11.73
N PRO A 120 12.34 3.49 11.09
CA PRO A 120 12.37 2.09 11.50
C PRO A 120 12.95 1.88 12.91
N THR A 121 13.89 2.72 13.35
CA THR A 121 14.44 2.63 14.71
C THR A 121 13.41 3.09 15.75
N ILE A 122 12.70 4.18 15.50
CA ILE A 122 11.64 4.67 16.39
C ILE A 122 10.50 3.66 16.47
N LYS A 123 10.08 3.12 15.33
CA LYS A 123 9.08 2.05 15.25
C LYS A 123 9.48 0.85 16.12
N ALA A 124 10.71 0.34 15.96
CA ALA A 124 11.20 -0.79 16.73
C ALA A 124 11.18 -0.51 18.25
N ILE A 125 11.67 0.67 18.68
CA ILE A 125 11.66 1.08 20.09
C ILE A 125 10.23 1.11 20.65
N VAL A 126 9.29 1.74 19.95
CA VAL A 126 7.89 1.85 20.38
C VAL A 126 7.25 0.47 20.52
N LEU A 127 7.41 -0.40 19.52
CA LEU A 127 6.83 -1.75 19.53
C LEU A 127 7.38 -2.61 20.69
N VAL A 128 8.67 -2.50 20.98
CA VAL A 128 9.30 -3.22 22.11
C VAL A 128 8.80 -2.67 23.45
N LEU A 129 8.72 -1.34 23.61
CA LEU A 129 8.20 -0.71 24.83
C LEU A 129 6.71 -0.95 25.07
N LEU A 130 5.91 -1.15 24.03
CA LEU A 130 4.51 -1.55 24.18
C LEU A 130 4.37 -2.93 24.83
N LYS A 131 5.26 -3.86 24.48
CA LYS A 131 5.27 -5.24 25.02
C LYS A 131 5.89 -5.33 26.43
N SER A 132 6.79 -4.41 26.78
CA SER A 132 7.55 -4.43 28.03
C SER A 132 7.02 -3.39 29.04
N LYS A 133 7.29 -3.56 30.34
CA LYS A 133 6.93 -2.54 31.34
C LYS A 133 7.90 -1.37 31.27
N THR A 134 9.17 -1.62 31.44
CA THR A 134 10.28 -0.65 31.41
C THR A 134 11.50 -1.32 30.79
N LEU A 135 12.34 -0.59 30.07
CA LEU A 135 13.61 -1.09 29.51
C LEU A 135 14.68 0.00 29.60
N SER A 136 15.90 -0.42 29.85
CA SER A 136 17.10 0.42 29.76
C SER A 136 17.50 0.63 28.29
N GLN A 137 18.37 1.60 28.02
CA GLN A 137 18.89 1.83 26.66
C GLN A 137 19.69 0.61 26.14
N ILE A 138 20.43 -0.05 27.01
CA ILE A 138 21.24 -1.24 26.65
C ILE A 138 20.31 -2.38 26.18
N GLU A 139 19.25 -2.65 26.93
CA GLU A 139 18.25 -3.67 26.57
C GLU A 139 17.55 -3.33 25.26
N LEU A 140 17.19 -2.04 25.06
CA LEU A 140 16.59 -1.59 23.80
C LEU A 140 17.53 -1.80 22.61
N VAL A 141 18.83 -1.52 22.76
CA VAL A 141 19.85 -1.79 21.73
C VAL A 141 19.88 -3.28 21.40
N ALA A 142 19.94 -4.13 22.42
CA ALA A 142 20.02 -5.58 22.26
C ALA A 142 18.76 -6.16 21.58
N ILE A 143 17.56 -5.73 22.00
CA ILE A 143 16.29 -6.27 21.48
C ILE A 143 15.97 -5.73 20.08
N THR A 144 16.28 -4.46 19.81
CA THR A 144 15.93 -3.84 18.50
C THR A 144 16.95 -4.11 17.41
N ASP A 145 18.11 -4.63 17.75
CA ASP A 145 19.27 -4.80 16.84
C ASP A 145 19.62 -3.51 16.11
N LYS A 146 19.60 -2.38 16.86
CA LYS A 146 19.93 -1.05 16.35
C LYS A 146 21.17 -0.52 17.08
N SER A 147 21.97 0.28 16.38
CA SER A 147 23.16 0.88 16.99
C SER A 147 22.77 1.79 18.17
N ASN A 148 23.64 1.81 19.19
CA ASN A 148 23.44 2.63 20.38
C ASN A 148 23.18 4.13 20.05
N PRO A 149 23.92 4.79 19.13
CA PRO A 149 23.62 6.15 18.73
C PRO A 149 22.24 6.31 18.09
N SER A 150 21.77 5.35 17.33
CA SER A 150 20.44 5.37 16.68
C SER A 150 19.33 5.26 17.73
N VAL A 151 19.48 4.35 18.70
CA VAL A 151 18.53 4.17 19.81
C VAL A 151 18.51 5.44 20.67
N SER A 152 19.69 6.01 21.03
CA SER A 152 19.77 7.25 21.80
C SER A 152 19.04 8.43 21.14
N ARG A 153 19.24 8.62 19.83
CA ARG A 153 18.52 9.64 19.05
C ARG A 153 17.01 9.37 19.02
N GLY A 154 16.62 8.12 18.81
CA GLY A 154 15.21 7.70 18.83
C GLY A 154 14.53 7.99 20.16
N LEU A 155 15.18 7.63 21.28
CA LEU A 155 14.69 7.90 22.63
C LEU A 155 14.53 9.40 22.87
N LYS A 156 15.51 10.22 22.45
CA LYS A 156 15.43 11.69 22.58
C LYS A 156 14.23 12.25 21.81
N LEU A 157 14.00 11.79 20.58
CA LEU A 157 12.85 12.20 19.77
C LEU A 157 11.52 11.80 20.41
N LEU A 158 11.41 10.55 20.89
CA LEU A 158 10.21 10.07 21.56
C LEU A 158 9.92 10.79 22.87
N MET A 159 10.93 11.17 23.65
CA MET A 159 10.77 11.99 24.85
C MET A 159 10.31 13.41 24.52
N ASN A 160 10.92 14.05 23.51
CA ASN A 160 10.54 15.39 23.08
C ASN A 160 9.07 15.45 22.63
N ASN A 161 8.58 14.37 21.99
CA ASN A 161 7.18 14.22 21.59
C ASN A 161 6.29 13.65 22.70
N LYS A 162 6.77 13.54 23.94
CA LYS A 162 6.02 13.06 25.12
C LYS A 162 5.41 11.67 24.98
N ILE A 163 5.90 10.86 24.05
CA ILE A 163 5.45 9.47 23.80
C ILE A 163 5.99 8.53 24.87
N ILE A 164 7.24 8.73 25.28
CA ILE A 164 7.89 7.96 26.33
C ILE A 164 8.33 8.86 27.48
N LYS A 165 8.47 8.27 28.65
CA LYS A 165 9.09 8.90 29.81
C LYS A 165 10.33 8.11 30.24
N ARG A 166 11.28 8.82 30.84
CA ARG A 166 12.47 8.28 31.46
C ARG A 166 12.25 8.21 32.95
N HIS A 167 12.56 7.06 33.54
CA HIS A 167 12.66 6.87 34.98
C HIS A 167 14.13 6.70 35.34
N TYR A 168 14.63 7.52 36.25
CA TYR A 168 16.01 7.49 36.68
C TYR A 168 16.13 6.70 37.97
N HIS A 169 16.85 5.59 37.93
CA HIS A 169 17.34 4.86 39.10
C HIS A 169 18.85 4.74 38.97
N ALA A 170 19.59 5.46 39.81
CA ALA A 170 21.04 5.40 39.79
C ALA A 170 21.53 3.93 39.95
N PRO A 171 22.48 3.47 39.12
CA PRO A 171 23.19 4.19 38.06
C PRO A 171 22.49 4.16 36.68
N PHE A 172 21.32 3.54 36.55
CA PHE A 172 20.66 3.28 35.28
C PHE A 172 19.42 4.13 35.07
N SER A 173 19.08 4.33 33.81
CA SER A 173 17.82 4.95 33.38
C SER A 173 16.99 3.93 32.59
N THR A 174 15.73 3.87 32.91
CA THR A 174 14.76 3.05 32.16
C THR A 174 13.74 3.94 31.45
N TYR A 175 13.17 3.42 30.37
CA TYR A 175 12.20 4.10 29.52
C TYR A 175 10.89 3.32 29.48
N TYR A 176 9.77 4.03 29.41
CA TYR A 176 8.45 3.41 29.34
C TYR A 176 7.45 4.31 28.63
N ILE A 177 6.38 3.73 28.13
CA ILE A 177 5.25 4.44 27.54
C ILE A 177 4.21 4.66 28.64
N PRO A 178 3.91 5.91 29.04
CA PRO A 178 2.98 6.19 30.15
C PRO A 178 1.54 5.87 29.79
N ASN A 179 1.13 6.06 28.54
CA ASN A 179 -0.23 5.78 28.07
C ASN A 179 -0.21 4.80 26.89
N LYS A 180 0.00 3.51 27.20
CA LYS A 180 0.02 2.46 26.18
C LYS A 180 -1.29 2.33 25.43
N LYS A 181 -2.43 2.45 26.13
CA LYS A 181 -3.76 2.34 25.50
C LYS A 181 -3.94 3.38 24.40
N TYR A 182 -3.54 4.62 24.67
CA TYR A 182 -3.58 5.70 23.67
C TYR A 182 -2.68 5.43 22.45
N ILE A 183 -1.46 4.94 22.67
CA ILE A 183 -0.55 4.61 21.57
C ILE A 183 -1.11 3.44 20.75
N ILE A 184 -1.67 2.43 21.40
CA ILE A 184 -2.29 1.29 20.72
C ILE A 184 -3.50 1.76 19.89
N SER A 185 -4.38 2.62 20.42
CA SER A 185 -5.52 3.12 19.65
C SER A 185 -5.08 3.89 18.40
N ILE A 186 -4.07 4.76 18.51
CA ILE A 186 -3.53 5.45 17.33
C ILE A 186 -2.96 4.45 16.32
N LEU A 187 -2.20 3.45 16.76
CA LEU A 187 -1.65 2.42 15.86
C LEU A 187 -2.75 1.63 15.15
N THR A 188 -3.85 1.33 15.85
CA THR A 188 -4.99 0.62 15.28
C THR A 188 -5.76 1.50 14.28
N GLU A 189 -5.93 2.78 14.60
CA GLU A 189 -6.68 3.74 13.78
C GLU A 189 -5.88 4.24 12.56
N THR A 190 -4.56 4.36 12.68
CA THR A 190 -3.73 5.01 11.64
C THR A 190 -2.96 4.04 10.78
N ASN A 191 -2.81 2.78 11.19
CA ASN A 191 -2.09 1.84 10.36
C ASN A 191 -2.13 0.37 10.74
N PRO A 192 -2.27 -0.46 9.73
CA PRO A 192 -1.92 -1.86 9.72
C PRO A 192 -0.39 -2.12 9.74
N LEU A 193 0.40 -1.37 10.50
CA LEU A 193 1.83 -1.66 10.70
C LEU A 193 2.07 -2.80 11.70
N LEU A 194 1.01 -3.42 12.16
CA LEU A 194 1.04 -4.62 13.01
C LEU A 194 0.88 -5.88 12.18
#